data_34af192ef7c28b3cc7a477b91dd75272
#
_entry.id   34af192ef7c28b3cc7a477b91dd75272
#
_cell.length_a   1.000
_cell.length_b   1.000
_cell.length_c   1.000
_cell.angle_alpha   90.00
_cell.angle_beta   90.00
_cell.angle_gamma   90.00
#
_symmetry.space_group_name_H-M   'P 1'
#
loop_
_entity.id
_entity.type
_entity.pdbx_description
1 polymer ?
#
loop_
_entity_poly.entity_id
_entity_poly.type
_entity_poly.pdbx_seq_one_letter_code
_entity_poly.pdbx_strand_id
1 'polypeptide(L)'
;MQGLDTNILVRWLVRDDPVQAGRVERLLQSGDSFLVPVTVLIELEWVLRSRYGVPKERFVELLGNLLEVPVLKLQHEAAIERALQNYSTLNVDFSDCVHLGICAESECLPFLTFDKAATRLVGAEFA
;
A
#
# COMPACT_ATOMS: atom_id res chain seq x y z
N MET A 1 9.00 17.21 6.79
CA MET A 1 8.61 15.88 6.26
C MET A 1 8.95 15.82 4.78
N GLN A 2 9.50 14.69 4.34
CA GLN A 2 9.86 14.45 2.94
C GLN A 2 9.02 13.31 2.38
N GLY A 3 8.86 13.25 1.06
CA GLY A 3 8.13 12.16 0.41
C GLY A 3 9.08 11.05 -0.03
N LEU A 4 8.60 9.80 -0.03
CA LEU A 4 9.34 8.64 -0.49
C LEU A 4 8.76 8.10 -1.79
N ASP A 5 9.64 7.81 -2.74
CA ASP A 5 9.29 7.13 -3.98
C ASP A 5 9.24 5.60 -3.75
N THR A 6 8.58 4.92 -4.67
CA THR A 6 8.40 3.46 -4.62
C THR A 6 9.74 2.71 -4.50
N ASN A 7 10.74 3.09 -5.28
CA ASN A 7 12.03 2.40 -5.26
C ASN A 7 12.76 2.51 -3.92
N ILE A 8 12.53 3.57 -3.16
CA ILE A 8 13.09 3.68 -1.81
C ILE A 8 12.58 2.52 -0.95
N LEU A 9 11.28 2.28 -0.98
CA LEU A 9 10.67 1.19 -0.22
C LEU A 9 11.08 -0.19 -0.76
N VAL A 10 11.13 -0.34 -2.08
CA VAL A 10 11.56 -1.61 -2.70
C VAL A 10 12.97 -1.97 -2.24
N ARG A 11 13.91 -1.01 -2.30
CA ARG A 11 15.30 -1.26 -1.89
C ARG A 11 15.41 -1.64 -0.42
N TRP A 12 14.60 -1.03 0.40
CA TRP A 12 14.58 -1.33 1.84
C TRP A 12 13.96 -2.69 2.13
N LEU A 13 12.87 -3.03 1.47
CA LEU A 13 12.12 -4.28 1.72
C LEU A 13 12.79 -5.50 1.10
N VAL A 14 13.23 -5.38 -0.15
CA VAL A 14 13.82 -6.51 -0.90
C VAL A 14 15.29 -6.73 -0.56
N ARG A 15 16.05 -5.63 -0.38
CA ARG A 15 17.47 -5.64 -0.01
C ARG A 15 18.37 -6.39 -1.00
N ASP A 16 18.01 -6.35 -2.29
CA ASP A 16 18.81 -6.92 -3.36
C ASP A 16 20.01 -6.04 -3.75
N ASP A 17 20.03 -4.80 -3.29
CA ASP A 17 21.14 -3.86 -3.41
C ASP A 17 21.56 -3.40 -2.01
N PRO A 18 22.60 -4.02 -1.42
CA PRO A 18 22.97 -3.71 -0.03
C PRO A 18 23.39 -2.25 0.19
N VAL A 19 23.98 -1.60 -0.81
CA VAL A 19 24.41 -0.21 -0.70
C VAL A 19 23.20 0.70 -0.61
N GLN A 20 22.23 0.54 -1.51
CA GLN A 20 21.01 1.33 -1.49
C GLN A 20 20.15 1.03 -0.27
N ALA A 21 20.01 -0.25 0.12
CA ALA A 21 19.29 -0.62 1.33
C ALA A 21 19.88 0.05 2.57
N GLY A 22 21.21 0.09 2.67
CA GLY A 22 21.90 0.77 3.76
C GLY A 22 21.66 2.27 3.77
N ARG A 23 21.60 2.91 2.59
CA ARG A 23 21.26 4.34 2.49
C ARG A 23 19.86 4.63 2.98
N VAL A 24 18.90 3.79 2.62
CA VAL A 24 17.51 3.93 3.10
C VAL A 24 17.44 3.75 4.60
N GLU A 25 18.12 2.75 5.14
CA GLU A 25 18.17 2.49 6.58
C GLU A 25 18.67 3.75 7.34
N ARG A 26 19.76 4.36 6.87
CA ARG A 26 20.28 5.60 7.48
C ARG A 26 19.31 6.77 7.35
N LEU A 27 18.62 6.86 6.19
CA LEU A 27 17.61 7.89 5.97
C LEU A 27 16.48 7.77 6.99
N LEU A 28 15.97 6.57 7.21
CA LEU A 28 14.87 6.32 8.14
C LEU A 28 15.28 6.53 9.61
N GLN A 29 16.57 6.51 9.89
CA GLN A 29 17.12 6.77 11.23
C GLN A 29 17.57 8.22 11.43
N SER A 30 17.35 9.10 10.45
CA SER A 30 17.85 10.48 10.48
C SER A 30 17.13 11.40 11.47
N GLY A 31 16.00 10.98 12.00
CA GLY A 31 15.16 11.80 12.88
C GLY A 31 14.02 12.52 12.17
N ASP A 32 13.97 12.48 10.82
CA ASP A 32 12.86 13.03 10.05
C ASP A 32 11.70 12.03 9.97
N SER A 33 10.55 12.53 9.57
CA SER A 33 9.40 11.71 9.18
C SER A 33 9.19 11.80 7.68
N PHE A 34 8.53 10.78 7.10
CA PHE A 34 8.40 10.65 5.66
C PHE A 34 6.96 10.31 5.29
N LEU A 35 6.46 10.98 4.26
CA LEU A 35 5.16 10.66 3.66
C LEU A 35 5.36 9.58 2.61
N VAL A 36 4.53 8.55 2.68
CA VAL A 36 4.39 7.56 1.62
C VAL A 36 3.07 7.85 0.90
N PRO A 37 3.11 8.38 -0.33
CA PRO A 37 1.89 8.64 -1.08
C PRO A 37 1.08 7.37 -1.32
N VAL A 38 -0.24 7.49 -1.38
CA VAL A 38 -1.10 6.33 -1.65
C VAL A 38 -0.80 5.71 -3.02
N THR A 39 -0.43 6.53 -3.99
CA THR A 39 -0.01 6.06 -5.31
C THR A 39 1.24 5.21 -5.26
N VAL A 40 2.16 5.52 -4.35
CA VAL A 40 3.37 4.72 -4.11
C VAL A 40 3.00 3.35 -3.54
N LEU A 41 2.02 3.28 -2.64
CA LEU A 41 1.60 2.00 -2.07
C LEU A 41 0.97 1.07 -3.12
N ILE A 42 0.17 1.63 -4.03
CA ILE A 42 -0.40 0.87 -5.15
C ILE A 42 0.70 0.33 -6.05
N GLU A 43 1.65 1.19 -6.42
CA GLU A 43 2.78 0.80 -7.25
C GLU A 43 3.67 -0.23 -6.55
N LEU A 44 3.87 -0.09 -5.25
CA LEU A 44 4.66 -1.03 -4.45
C LEU A 44 4.10 -2.45 -4.53
N GLU A 45 2.79 -2.61 -4.37
CA GLU A 45 2.15 -3.93 -4.50
C GLU A 45 2.42 -4.51 -5.90
N TRP A 46 2.21 -3.71 -6.93
CA TRP A 46 2.40 -4.16 -8.31
C TRP A 46 3.85 -4.58 -8.57
N VAL A 47 4.83 -3.78 -8.14
CA VAL A 47 6.25 -4.07 -8.33
C VAL A 47 6.68 -5.32 -7.57
N LEU A 48 6.29 -5.44 -6.30
CA LEU A 48 6.66 -6.60 -5.48
C LEU A 48 6.06 -7.88 -6.05
N ARG A 49 4.82 -7.85 -6.51
CA ARG A 49 4.17 -9.01 -7.11
C ARG A 49 4.72 -9.34 -8.48
N SER A 50 4.81 -8.35 -9.38
CA SER A 50 5.13 -8.60 -10.79
C SER A 50 6.63 -8.80 -11.04
N ARG A 51 7.50 -8.12 -10.31
CA ARG A 51 8.96 -8.19 -10.54
C ARG A 51 9.67 -9.11 -9.56
N TYR A 52 9.17 -9.23 -8.34
CA TYR A 52 9.84 -10.02 -7.30
C TYR A 52 9.06 -11.25 -6.88
N GLY A 53 7.88 -11.49 -7.45
CA GLY A 53 7.09 -12.67 -7.16
C GLY A 53 6.64 -12.76 -5.70
N VAL A 54 6.51 -11.63 -5.02
CA VAL A 54 6.07 -11.61 -3.62
C VAL A 54 4.60 -12.05 -3.55
N PRO A 55 4.30 -13.12 -2.81
CA PRO A 55 2.93 -13.58 -2.69
C PRO A 55 2.08 -12.60 -1.87
N LYS A 56 0.77 -12.66 -2.08
CA LYS A 56 -0.21 -11.78 -1.43
C LYS A 56 -0.05 -11.76 0.10
N GLU A 57 0.09 -12.92 0.71
CA GLU A 57 0.21 -13.05 2.17
C GLU A 57 1.45 -12.32 2.70
N ARG A 58 2.54 -12.37 1.94
CA ARG A 58 3.76 -11.67 2.30
C ARG A 58 3.61 -10.16 2.13
N PHE A 59 2.93 -9.71 1.07
CA PHE A 59 2.65 -8.29 0.88
C PHE A 59 1.79 -7.73 2.02
N VAL A 60 0.76 -8.46 2.42
CA VAL A 60 -0.11 -8.08 3.55
C VAL A 60 0.73 -7.89 4.82
N GLU A 61 1.63 -8.81 5.09
CA GLU A 61 2.54 -8.72 6.24
C GLU A 61 3.46 -7.50 6.13
N LEU A 62 4.06 -7.28 4.95
CA LEU A 62 4.94 -6.14 4.72
C LEU A 62 4.22 -4.80 4.90
N LEU A 63 3.03 -4.67 4.33
CA LEU A 63 2.26 -3.43 4.47
C LEU A 63 1.83 -3.20 5.93
N GLY A 64 1.42 -4.26 6.63
CA GLY A 64 1.12 -4.19 8.05
C GLY A 64 2.32 -3.69 8.85
N ASN A 65 3.53 -4.15 8.52
CA ASN A 65 4.75 -3.69 9.16
C ASN A 65 5.05 -2.22 8.85
N LEU A 66 4.83 -1.79 7.59
CA LEU A 66 5.02 -0.37 7.22
C LEU A 66 4.11 0.55 8.02
N LEU A 67 2.88 0.14 8.29
CA LEU A 67 1.94 0.90 9.11
C LEU A 67 2.43 1.10 10.54
N GLU A 68 3.28 0.20 11.03
CA GLU A 68 3.84 0.26 12.39
C GLU A 68 5.15 1.04 12.50
N VAL A 69 5.75 1.47 11.37
CA VAL A 69 7.01 2.23 11.39
C VAL A 69 6.71 3.69 11.75
N PRO A 70 7.17 4.19 12.91
CA PRO A 70 6.75 5.52 13.41
C PRO A 70 7.11 6.69 12.49
N VAL A 71 8.24 6.58 11.76
CA VAL A 71 8.71 7.66 10.89
C VAL A 71 8.02 7.67 9.53
N LEU A 72 7.28 6.61 9.19
CA LEU A 72 6.53 6.54 7.94
C LEU A 72 5.08 6.96 8.18
N LYS A 73 4.63 7.95 7.41
CA LYS A 73 3.25 8.41 7.40
C LYS A 73 2.62 7.99 6.08
N LEU A 74 1.80 6.95 6.12
CA LEU A 74 1.10 6.49 4.93
C LEU A 74 -0.08 7.42 4.65
N GLN A 75 -0.10 7.97 3.44
CA GLN A 75 -1.20 8.84 3.04
C GLN A 75 -2.51 8.06 3.07
N HIS A 76 -3.57 8.67 3.58
CA HIS A 76 -4.87 8.01 3.75
C HIS A 76 -4.79 6.73 4.59
N GLU A 77 -4.13 6.82 5.73
CA GLU A 77 -3.82 5.65 6.56
C GLU A 77 -5.06 4.81 6.88
N ALA A 78 -6.18 5.43 7.25
CA ALA A 78 -7.41 4.69 7.56
C ALA A 78 -7.95 3.94 6.33
N ALA A 79 -7.88 4.56 5.15
CA ALA A 79 -8.25 3.91 3.89
C ALA A 79 -7.33 2.73 3.57
N ILE A 80 -6.04 2.86 3.85
CA ILE A 80 -5.05 1.79 3.64
C ILE A 80 -5.29 0.64 4.62
N GLU A 81 -5.57 0.92 5.88
CA GLU A 81 -5.91 -0.14 6.86
C GLU A 81 -7.14 -0.92 6.42
N ARG A 82 -8.17 -0.23 5.97
CA ARG A 82 -9.38 -0.87 5.43
C ARG A 82 -9.06 -1.68 4.17
N ALA A 83 -8.26 -1.13 3.25
CA ALA A 83 -7.85 -1.82 2.04
C ALA A 83 -7.06 -3.09 2.36
N LEU A 84 -6.16 -3.03 3.33
CA LEU A 84 -5.39 -4.19 3.77
C LEU A 84 -6.29 -5.31 4.29
N GLN A 85 -7.28 -4.97 5.11
CA GLN A 85 -8.25 -5.93 5.63
C GLN A 85 -9.03 -6.58 4.49
N ASN A 86 -9.55 -5.79 3.56
CA ASN A 86 -10.29 -6.31 2.41
C ASN A 86 -9.41 -7.17 1.50
N TYR A 87 -8.19 -6.71 1.22
CA TYR A 87 -7.26 -7.43 0.36
C TYR A 87 -6.87 -8.78 0.96
N SER A 88 -6.70 -8.85 2.28
CA SER A 88 -6.32 -10.09 2.97
C SER A 88 -7.43 -11.14 2.98
N THR A 89 -8.70 -10.73 2.91
CA THR A 89 -9.85 -11.64 3.08
C THR A 89 -10.62 -11.91 1.78
N LEU A 90 -10.47 -11.04 0.76
CA LEU A 90 -11.23 -11.14 -0.48
C LEU A 90 -10.29 -11.33 -1.67
N ASN A 91 -10.79 -11.96 -2.71
CA ASN A 91 -10.07 -12.10 -3.98
C ASN A 91 -10.39 -10.89 -4.88
N VAL A 92 -9.83 -9.73 -4.51
CA VAL A 92 -10.02 -8.45 -5.19
C VAL A 92 -8.65 -7.78 -5.32
N ASP A 93 -8.41 -7.09 -6.43
CA ASP A 93 -7.15 -6.39 -6.66
C ASP A 93 -6.90 -5.35 -5.58
N PHE A 94 -5.63 -5.20 -5.18
CA PHE A 94 -5.25 -4.25 -4.14
C PHE A 94 -5.64 -2.82 -4.50
N SER A 95 -5.45 -2.42 -5.76
CA SER A 95 -5.83 -1.09 -6.22
C SER A 95 -7.32 -0.80 -6.01
N ASP A 96 -8.19 -1.77 -6.27
CA ASP A 96 -9.63 -1.61 -6.05
C ASP A 96 -9.97 -1.50 -4.57
N CYS A 97 -9.27 -2.25 -3.72
CA CYS A 97 -9.42 -2.13 -2.28
C CYS A 97 -9.05 -0.72 -1.80
N VAL A 98 -7.98 -0.15 -2.35
CA VAL A 98 -7.54 1.22 -2.02
C VAL A 98 -8.56 2.26 -2.52
N HIS A 99 -9.03 2.11 -3.77
CA HIS A 99 -10.04 3.02 -4.33
C HIS A 99 -11.29 3.07 -3.44
N LEU A 100 -11.80 1.89 -3.06
CA LEU A 100 -12.95 1.83 -2.16
C LEU A 100 -12.66 2.51 -0.82
N GLY A 101 -11.50 2.23 -0.24
CA GLY A 101 -11.10 2.81 1.04
C GLY A 101 -11.10 4.33 1.01
N ILE A 102 -10.58 4.91 -0.07
CA ILE A 102 -10.56 6.37 -0.26
C ILE A 102 -11.98 6.92 -0.45
N CYS A 103 -12.81 6.25 -1.26
CA CYS A 103 -14.19 6.65 -1.44
C CYS A 103 -14.98 6.61 -0.12
N ALA A 104 -14.76 5.58 0.69
CA ALA A 104 -15.41 5.46 1.99
C ALA A 104 -14.95 6.56 2.95
N GLU A 105 -13.65 6.84 3.00
CA GLU A 105 -13.07 7.91 3.82
C GLU A 105 -13.63 9.28 3.42
N SER A 106 -13.88 9.47 2.14
CA SER A 106 -14.41 10.73 1.57
C SER A 106 -15.94 10.81 1.61
N GLU A 107 -16.61 9.81 2.19
CA GLU A 107 -18.07 9.73 2.23
C GLU A 107 -18.70 9.72 0.83
N CYS A 108 -18.04 9.04 -0.12
CA CYS A 108 -18.44 8.98 -1.53
C CYS A 108 -18.76 7.55 -1.96
N LEU A 109 -19.61 6.88 -1.21
CA LEU A 109 -20.09 5.55 -1.58
C LEU A 109 -21.47 5.65 -2.26
N PRO A 110 -21.85 4.72 -3.16
CA PRO A 110 -21.10 3.52 -3.53
C PRO A 110 -19.93 3.83 -4.46
N PHE A 111 -18.90 2.98 -4.41
CA PHE A 111 -17.83 2.94 -5.39
C PHE A 111 -18.32 2.16 -6.61
N LEU A 112 -18.43 2.84 -7.75
CA LEU A 112 -18.97 2.24 -8.98
C LEU A 112 -17.87 1.61 -9.82
N THR A 113 -18.10 0.40 -10.29
CA THR A 113 -17.11 -0.37 -11.06
C THR A 113 -17.79 -1.30 -12.05
N PHE A 114 -17.10 -1.60 -13.17
CA PHE A 114 -17.49 -2.69 -14.05
C PHE A 114 -16.76 -3.99 -13.74
N ASP A 115 -15.82 -3.99 -12.81
CA ASP A 115 -15.11 -5.19 -12.37
C ASP A 115 -15.99 -5.96 -11.38
N LYS A 116 -16.46 -7.14 -11.81
CA LYS A 116 -17.33 -7.99 -10.97
C LYS A 116 -16.64 -8.43 -9.69
N ALA A 117 -15.34 -8.70 -9.74
CA ALA A 117 -14.59 -9.08 -8.55
C ALA A 117 -14.59 -7.96 -7.51
N ALA A 118 -14.47 -6.71 -7.94
CA ALA A 118 -14.47 -5.56 -7.05
C ALA A 118 -15.82 -5.35 -6.36
N THR A 119 -16.92 -5.86 -6.93
CA THR A 119 -18.25 -5.77 -6.28
C THR A 119 -18.36 -6.61 -5.01
N ARG A 120 -17.38 -7.46 -4.72
CA ARG A 120 -17.30 -8.18 -3.44
C ARG A 120 -16.99 -7.25 -2.28
N LEU A 121 -16.43 -6.07 -2.55
CA LEU A 121 -16.16 -5.06 -1.54
C LEU A 121 -17.48 -4.47 -1.04
N VAL A 122 -17.66 -4.43 0.29
CA VAL A 122 -18.82 -3.75 0.87
C VAL A 122 -18.71 -2.26 0.55
N GLY A 123 -19.72 -1.71 -0.11
CA GLY A 123 -19.72 -0.32 -0.57
C GLY A 123 -19.43 -0.17 -2.07
N ALA A 124 -19.07 -1.24 -2.76
CA ALA A 124 -18.91 -1.24 -4.21
C ALA A 124 -20.18 -1.76 -4.90
N GLU A 125 -20.49 -1.20 -6.04
CA GLU A 125 -21.63 -1.62 -6.86
C GLU A 125 -21.25 -1.69 -8.33
N PHE A 126 -21.85 -2.63 -9.04
CA PHE A 126 -21.71 -2.73 -10.49
C PHE A 126 -22.44 -1.56 -11.15
N ALA A 127 -21.75 -0.86 -12.01
CA ALA A 127 -22.29 0.33 -12.67
C ALA A 127 -23.31 0.00 -13.76
#